data_711df6d1ab82e5a5b5578965bee8c1e9
#
_entry.id   711df6d1ab82e5a5b5578965bee8c1e9
#
_cell.length_a   1.000
_cell.length_b   1.000
_cell.length_c   1.000
_cell.angle_alpha   90.00
_cell.angle_beta   90.00
_cell.angle_gamma   90.00
#
_symmetry.space_group_name_H-M   'P 1'
#
loop_
_entity.id
_entity.type
_entity.pdbx_description
1 polymer ?
#
loop_
_entity_poly.entity_id
_entity_poly.type
_entity_poly.pdbx_seq_one_letter_code
_entity_poly.pdbx_strand_id
1 'polypeptide(L)'
;PFITGTICAHHCMDKCTRNFYETPVQIRATKLVAAERGYDKVMARLKTPTPVYDGKKVAIIGGGPTGMAAAYFCGRAGIPTTLFEREGALGGIVRYVIPDFRISNEAIEKDAALMQKMGVEVKLNTPAPSVEELKAKGYTHILFAIGAWKPGKLDIPGNVKPVIQWMRDVKAGKVEELGHAAIIGGGNTAMDAARLALRAGAKSSTLVYRRTKKYMPADAEELELAMADGVQFLELVSPVEQKDGKLLCRKMVLGEPDASGRRSPVETEETVSI
;
A
#
# COMPACT_ATOMS: atom_id res chain seq x y z
N PRO A 1 -14.69 -2.12 -4.68
CA PRO A 1 -14.24 -2.49 -6.03
C PRO A 1 -13.32 -1.44 -6.64
N PHE A 2 -13.42 -0.15 -6.22
CA PHE A 2 -12.55 0.93 -6.72
C PHE A 2 -11.11 0.76 -6.23
N ILE A 3 -10.89 0.52 -4.95
CA ILE A 3 -9.54 0.28 -4.40
C ILE A 3 -8.86 -0.85 -5.16
N THR A 4 -9.52 -2.00 -5.28
CA THR A 4 -8.93 -3.17 -5.95
C THR A 4 -8.85 -3.02 -7.47
N GLY A 5 -9.72 -2.23 -8.09
CA GLY A 5 -9.65 -1.90 -9.51
C GLY A 5 -8.49 -0.97 -9.85
N THR A 6 -8.09 -0.11 -8.90
CA THR A 6 -7.07 0.91 -9.11
C THR A 6 -5.66 0.43 -8.72
N ILE A 7 -5.49 -0.13 -7.51
CA ILE A 7 -4.15 -0.38 -6.93
C ILE A 7 -3.86 -1.84 -6.59
N CYS A 8 -4.68 -2.79 -7.03
CA CYS A 8 -4.39 -4.21 -6.83
C CYS A 8 -3.08 -4.59 -7.56
N ALA A 9 -2.20 -5.33 -6.89
CA ALA A 9 -0.95 -5.85 -7.47
C ALA A 9 -1.13 -6.93 -8.55
N HIS A 10 -2.32 -7.12 -9.05
CA HIS A 10 -2.76 -7.92 -10.22
C HIS A 10 -2.04 -9.27 -10.47
N HIS A 11 -1.63 -9.99 -9.45
CA HIS A 11 -0.98 -11.32 -9.59
C HIS A 11 -1.76 -12.33 -10.45
N CYS A 12 -3.06 -12.15 -10.61
CA CYS A 12 -3.87 -12.92 -11.54
C CYS A 12 -3.51 -12.66 -13.01
N MET A 13 -2.97 -11.47 -13.33
CA MET A 13 -2.49 -11.15 -14.67
C MET A 13 -1.12 -11.79 -14.91
N ASP A 14 -0.23 -11.85 -13.90
CA ASP A 14 1.08 -12.51 -14.00
C ASP A 14 0.94 -14.02 -14.27
N LYS A 15 -0.14 -14.62 -13.80
CA LYS A 15 -0.47 -16.06 -13.98
C LYS A 15 -1.47 -16.32 -15.10
N CYS A 16 -1.79 -15.33 -15.90
CA CYS A 16 -2.70 -15.49 -17.02
C CYS A 16 -2.06 -16.38 -18.11
N THR A 17 -2.80 -17.40 -18.55
CA THR A 17 -2.33 -18.31 -19.60
C THR A 17 -2.06 -17.63 -20.94
N ARG A 18 -2.67 -16.47 -21.20
CA ARG A 18 -2.37 -15.66 -22.39
C ARG A 18 -0.93 -15.19 -22.45
N ASN A 19 -0.24 -15.07 -21.31
CA ASN A 19 1.20 -14.73 -21.29
C ASN A 19 2.10 -15.70 -22.06
N PHE A 20 1.60 -16.87 -22.46
CA PHE A 20 2.36 -17.79 -23.30
C PHE A 20 2.46 -17.35 -24.77
N TYR A 21 1.58 -16.45 -25.23
CA TYR A 21 1.52 -16.06 -26.65
C TYR A 21 1.10 -14.60 -26.89
N GLU A 22 0.60 -13.89 -25.88
CA GLU A 22 0.19 -12.48 -25.98
C GLU A 22 0.16 -11.79 -24.62
N THR A 23 -0.34 -10.56 -24.55
CA THR A 23 -0.53 -9.84 -23.29
C THR A 23 -1.65 -10.43 -22.44
N PRO A 24 -1.56 -10.39 -21.09
CA PRO A 24 -2.58 -10.93 -20.21
C PRO A 24 -3.92 -10.17 -20.35
N VAL A 25 -5.00 -10.83 -19.95
CA VAL A 25 -6.30 -10.15 -19.81
C VAL A 25 -6.19 -9.02 -18.79
N GLN A 26 -6.65 -7.84 -19.13
CA GLN A 26 -6.58 -6.63 -18.30
C GLN A 26 -7.61 -6.65 -17.16
N ILE A 27 -7.48 -7.63 -16.25
CA ILE A 27 -8.44 -7.91 -15.18
C ILE A 27 -8.60 -6.72 -14.24
N ARG A 28 -7.49 -6.07 -13.85
CA ARG A 28 -7.50 -4.89 -12.95
C ARG A 28 -8.27 -3.74 -13.59
N ALA A 29 -7.93 -3.36 -14.81
CA ALA A 29 -8.59 -2.28 -15.54
C ALA A 29 -10.07 -2.60 -15.81
N THR A 30 -10.39 -3.83 -16.19
CA THR A 30 -11.78 -4.27 -16.41
C THR A 30 -12.62 -4.17 -15.14
N LYS A 31 -12.07 -4.54 -13.97
CA LYS A 31 -12.76 -4.35 -12.68
C LYS A 31 -13.06 -2.87 -12.40
N LEU A 32 -12.10 -1.99 -12.67
CA LEU A 32 -12.29 -0.55 -12.46
C LEU A 32 -13.40 -0.01 -13.36
N VAL A 33 -13.35 -0.29 -14.66
CA VAL A 33 -14.39 0.11 -15.61
C VAL A 33 -15.77 -0.42 -15.20
N ALA A 34 -15.85 -1.67 -14.74
CA ALA A 34 -17.10 -2.25 -14.26
C ALA A 34 -17.62 -1.54 -12.99
N ALA A 35 -16.71 -1.16 -12.07
CA ALA A 35 -17.05 -0.40 -10.88
C ALA A 35 -17.58 1.00 -11.26
N GLU A 36 -16.86 1.72 -12.11
CA GLU A 36 -17.25 3.08 -12.55
C GLU A 36 -18.61 3.10 -13.24
N ARG A 37 -18.84 2.18 -14.17
CA ARG A 37 -20.10 2.11 -14.93
C ARG A 37 -21.27 1.53 -14.15
N GLY A 38 -20.99 0.69 -13.15
CA GLY A 38 -22.02 -0.06 -12.42
C GLY A 38 -22.38 0.52 -11.06
N TYR A 39 -21.56 1.41 -10.49
CA TYR A 39 -21.65 1.84 -9.08
C TYR A 39 -23.05 2.37 -8.72
N ASP A 40 -23.56 3.36 -9.44
CA ASP A 40 -24.83 3.99 -9.13
C ASP A 40 -26.00 2.99 -9.23
N LYS A 41 -25.98 2.13 -10.26
CA LYS A 41 -26.99 1.07 -10.43
C LYS A 41 -26.93 0.06 -9.30
N VAL A 42 -25.75 -0.30 -8.85
CA VAL A 42 -25.56 -1.23 -7.72
C VAL A 42 -26.04 -0.57 -6.44
N MET A 43 -25.61 0.66 -6.13
CA MET A 43 -26.01 1.39 -4.94
C MET A 43 -27.53 1.60 -4.84
N ALA A 44 -28.19 1.89 -5.97
CA ALA A 44 -29.64 2.05 -6.02
C ALA A 44 -30.40 0.73 -5.72
N ARG A 45 -29.83 -0.42 -6.11
CA ARG A 45 -30.46 -1.75 -5.93
C ARG A 45 -30.12 -2.40 -4.59
N LEU A 46 -28.97 -2.05 -4.00
CA LEU A 46 -28.56 -2.61 -2.71
C LEU A 46 -29.51 -2.18 -1.59
N LYS A 47 -30.02 -3.19 -0.89
CA LYS A 47 -30.78 -2.99 0.35
C LYS A 47 -29.88 -3.31 1.53
N THR A 48 -30.02 -2.56 2.61
CA THR A 48 -29.40 -2.89 3.89
C THR A 48 -29.99 -4.23 4.35
N PRO A 49 -29.15 -5.25 4.62
CA PRO A 49 -29.65 -6.53 5.07
C PRO A 49 -30.37 -6.42 6.40
N THR A 50 -31.41 -7.21 6.59
CA THR A 50 -32.06 -7.32 7.90
C THR A 50 -31.09 -8.03 8.85
N PRO A 51 -30.85 -7.49 10.05
CA PRO A 51 -29.98 -8.16 11.02
C PRO A 51 -30.50 -9.55 11.38
N VAL A 52 -29.64 -10.54 11.22
CA VAL A 52 -29.91 -11.92 11.68
C VAL A 52 -29.20 -12.06 13.03
N TYR A 53 -29.96 -11.99 14.09
CA TYR A 53 -29.42 -12.18 15.44
C TYR A 53 -29.46 -13.66 15.82
N ASP A 54 -28.31 -14.32 15.75
CA ASP A 54 -28.09 -15.68 16.22
C ASP A 54 -27.10 -15.75 17.40
N GLY A 55 -27.00 -14.64 18.15
CA GLY A 55 -26.03 -14.47 19.22
C GLY A 55 -24.64 -14.02 18.77
N LYS A 56 -24.41 -13.82 17.47
CA LYS A 56 -23.12 -13.32 16.96
C LYS A 56 -23.09 -11.81 16.87
N LYS A 57 -21.98 -11.22 17.32
CA LYS A 57 -21.67 -9.79 17.20
C LYS A 57 -20.20 -9.62 16.91
N VAL A 58 -19.87 -8.91 15.84
CA VAL A 58 -18.50 -8.80 15.34
C VAL A 58 -17.92 -7.42 15.60
N ALA A 59 -16.73 -7.35 16.20
CA ALA A 59 -15.89 -6.16 16.23
C ALA A 59 -14.77 -6.28 15.22
N ILE A 60 -14.57 -5.28 14.38
CA ILE A 60 -13.46 -5.20 13.43
C ILE A 60 -12.57 -4.04 13.83
N ILE A 61 -11.28 -4.31 14.05
CA ILE A 61 -10.30 -3.34 14.49
C ILE A 61 -9.42 -2.93 13.30
N GLY A 62 -9.64 -1.72 12.81
CA GLY A 62 -8.94 -1.13 11.65
C GLY A 62 -9.83 -1.01 10.42
N GLY A 63 -9.91 0.20 9.88
CA GLY A 63 -10.72 0.61 8.73
C GLY A 63 -9.96 0.65 7.40
N GLY A 64 -8.86 -0.09 7.29
CA GLY A 64 -8.15 -0.31 6.03
C GLY A 64 -8.90 -1.27 5.08
N PRO A 65 -8.37 -1.57 3.88
CA PRO A 65 -9.04 -2.41 2.90
C PRO A 65 -9.52 -3.76 3.45
N THR A 66 -8.72 -4.40 4.30
CA THR A 66 -9.08 -5.69 4.93
C THR A 66 -10.29 -5.54 5.86
N GLY A 67 -10.29 -4.50 6.73
CA GLY A 67 -11.39 -4.26 7.65
C GLY A 67 -12.67 -3.86 6.91
N MET A 68 -12.57 -3.01 5.89
CA MET A 68 -13.70 -2.63 5.05
C MET A 68 -14.32 -3.84 4.32
N ALA A 69 -13.48 -4.74 3.78
CA ALA A 69 -13.96 -5.96 3.13
C ALA A 69 -14.65 -6.91 4.12
N ALA A 70 -14.04 -7.15 5.27
CA ALA A 70 -14.63 -7.97 6.32
C ALA A 70 -15.97 -7.39 6.81
N ALA A 71 -16.02 -6.08 7.04
CA ALA A 71 -17.24 -5.38 7.44
C ALA A 71 -18.36 -5.53 6.40
N TYR A 72 -18.02 -5.37 5.11
CA TYR A 72 -18.96 -5.56 4.02
C TYR A 72 -19.57 -6.97 4.03
N PHE A 73 -18.76 -8.01 4.16
CA PHE A 73 -19.26 -9.39 4.12
C PHE A 73 -20.02 -9.78 5.38
N CYS A 74 -19.58 -9.34 6.56
CA CYS A 74 -20.32 -9.55 7.79
C CYS A 74 -21.69 -8.83 7.77
N GLY A 75 -21.71 -7.55 7.39
CA GLY A 75 -22.94 -6.79 7.25
C GLY A 75 -23.88 -7.40 6.20
N ARG A 76 -23.35 -7.79 5.04
CA ARG A 76 -24.11 -8.47 3.98
C ARG A 76 -24.76 -9.78 4.46
N ALA A 77 -24.11 -10.47 5.37
CA ALA A 77 -24.67 -11.68 6.02
C ALA A 77 -25.69 -11.36 7.13
N GLY A 78 -25.99 -10.08 7.38
CA GLY A 78 -26.89 -9.66 8.45
C GLY A 78 -26.30 -9.79 9.85
N ILE A 79 -24.98 -9.96 9.99
CA ILE A 79 -24.33 -10.09 11.30
C ILE A 79 -24.08 -8.67 11.87
N PRO A 80 -24.56 -8.35 13.09
CA PRO A 80 -24.28 -7.09 13.75
C PRO A 80 -22.78 -6.83 13.84
N THR A 81 -22.31 -5.79 13.16
CA THR A 81 -20.87 -5.54 12.98
C THR A 81 -20.54 -4.09 13.29
N THR A 82 -19.54 -3.87 14.13
CA THR A 82 -18.97 -2.55 14.41
C THR A 82 -17.52 -2.51 13.97
N LEU A 83 -17.16 -1.53 13.17
CA LEU A 83 -15.78 -1.27 12.73
C LEU A 83 -15.22 -0.09 13.53
N PHE A 84 -14.08 -0.31 14.19
CA PHE A 84 -13.34 0.68 14.96
C PHE A 84 -12.13 1.15 14.17
N GLU A 85 -12.04 2.46 13.90
CA GLU A 85 -10.92 3.08 13.19
C GLU A 85 -10.37 4.25 14.02
N ARG A 86 -9.07 4.26 14.25
CA ARG A 86 -8.39 5.29 15.03
C ARG A 86 -8.27 6.63 14.31
N GLU A 87 -8.28 6.61 12.98
CA GLU A 87 -8.17 7.80 12.14
C GLU A 87 -9.56 8.40 11.87
N GLY A 88 -9.58 9.62 11.34
CA GLY A 88 -10.81 10.35 11.02
C GLY A 88 -11.54 9.87 9.77
N ALA A 89 -10.96 8.93 9.00
CA ALA A 89 -11.58 8.37 7.81
C ALA A 89 -11.13 6.93 7.56
N LEU A 90 -11.93 6.18 6.80
CA LEU A 90 -11.60 4.83 6.35
C LEU A 90 -10.57 4.85 5.21
N GLY A 91 -9.91 3.71 4.99
CA GLY A 91 -8.96 3.50 3.90
C GLY A 91 -7.57 3.06 4.36
N GLY A 92 -7.19 3.32 5.61
CA GLY A 92 -5.89 2.90 6.16
C GLY A 92 -4.73 3.41 5.32
N ILE A 93 -3.71 2.56 5.04
CA ILE A 93 -2.53 2.93 4.23
C ILE A 93 -2.92 3.46 2.85
N VAL A 94 -4.00 2.95 2.26
CA VAL A 94 -4.45 3.41 0.93
C VAL A 94 -4.81 4.88 0.94
N ARG A 95 -5.44 5.36 2.01
CA ARG A 95 -5.79 6.77 2.17
C ARG A 95 -4.61 7.62 2.66
N TYR A 96 -3.91 7.14 3.67
CA TYR A 96 -2.99 7.99 4.44
C TYR A 96 -1.54 7.94 3.97
N VAL A 97 -1.18 6.97 3.11
CA VAL A 97 0.21 6.78 2.66
C VAL A 97 0.31 6.71 1.14
N ILE A 98 -0.49 5.88 0.47
CA ILE A 98 -0.44 5.76 -1.00
C ILE A 98 -0.77 7.12 -1.64
N PRO A 99 0.06 7.61 -2.58
CA PRO A 99 -0.11 8.94 -3.18
C PRO A 99 -1.44 9.11 -3.93
N ASP A 100 -1.94 10.35 -3.97
CA ASP A 100 -3.23 10.66 -4.61
C ASP A 100 -3.21 10.46 -6.13
N PHE A 101 -2.02 10.51 -6.76
CA PHE A 101 -1.88 10.16 -8.17
C PHE A 101 -2.06 8.66 -8.46
N ARG A 102 -2.03 7.80 -7.42
CA ARG A 102 -2.32 6.36 -7.50
C ARG A 102 -3.80 6.06 -7.31
N ILE A 103 -4.43 6.70 -6.35
CA ILE A 103 -5.83 6.50 -6.03
C ILE A 103 -6.41 7.74 -5.33
N SER A 104 -7.55 8.20 -5.81
CA SER A 104 -8.23 9.34 -5.21
C SER A 104 -8.98 8.98 -3.92
N ASN A 105 -9.15 9.95 -3.04
CA ASN A 105 -9.99 9.79 -1.86
C ASN A 105 -11.45 9.48 -2.23
N GLU A 106 -11.96 10.02 -3.34
CA GLU A 106 -13.30 9.72 -3.85
C GLU A 106 -13.50 8.22 -4.14
N ALA A 107 -12.51 7.57 -4.76
CA ALA A 107 -12.56 6.13 -5.03
C ALA A 107 -12.64 5.31 -3.73
N ILE A 108 -11.93 5.74 -2.69
CA ILE A 108 -11.97 5.11 -1.37
C ILE A 108 -13.34 5.31 -0.70
N GLU A 109 -13.90 6.53 -0.79
CA GLU A 109 -15.23 6.84 -0.24
C GLU A 109 -16.34 6.03 -0.91
N LYS A 110 -16.26 5.80 -2.21
CA LYS A 110 -17.22 4.93 -2.91
C LYS A 110 -17.21 3.50 -2.36
N ASP A 111 -16.04 2.94 -2.09
CA ASP A 111 -15.93 1.61 -1.48
C ASP A 111 -16.40 1.63 0.00
N ALA A 112 -16.11 2.70 0.74
CA ALA A 112 -16.59 2.88 2.11
C ALA A 112 -18.15 2.98 2.18
N ALA A 113 -18.74 3.77 1.29
CA ALA A 113 -20.20 3.89 1.20
C ALA A 113 -20.87 2.55 0.85
N LEU A 114 -20.27 1.77 -0.04
CA LEU A 114 -20.76 0.43 -0.37
C LEU A 114 -20.76 -0.48 0.87
N MET A 115 -19.72 -0.43 1.67
CA MET A 115 -19.62 -1.20 2.93
C MET A 115 -20.65 -0.71 3.96
N GLN A 116 -20.76 0.60 4.14
CA GLN A 116 -21.73 1.19 5.09
C GLN A 116 -23.19 0.86 4.73
N LYS A 117 -23.49 0.73 3.42
CA LYS A 117 -24.82 0.31 2.94
C LYS A 117 -25.23 -1.07 3.47
N MET A 118 -24.28 -1.88 3.95
CA MET A 118 -24.55 -3.18 4.57
C MET A 118 -24.96 -3.08 6.05
N GLY A 119 -25.20 -1.88 6.59
CA GLY A 119 -25.67 -1.68 7.99
C GLY A 119 -24.55 -1.81 9.02
N VAL A 120 -23.30 -1.65 8.62
CA VAL A 120 -22.15 -1.69 9.54
C VAL A 120 -22.06 -0.38 10.32
N GLU A 121 -21.94 -0.49 11.65
CA GLU A 121 -21.63 0.65 12.50
C GLU A 121 -20.14 1.01 12.37
N VAL A 122 -19.83 2.27 12.03
CA VAL A 122 -18.44 2.75 11.91
C VAL A 122 -18.15 3.76 13.02
N LYS A 123 -17.07 3.49 13.78
CA LYS A 123 -16.56 4.37 14.83
C LYS A 123 -15.19 4.89 14.43
N LEU A 124 -15.18 6.10 13.87
CA LEU A 124 -13.96 6.84 13.54
C LEU A 124 -13.38 7.53 14.78
N ASN A 125 -12.11 7.96 14.69
CA ASN A 125 -11.37 8.58 15.79
C ASN A 125 -11.42 7.74 17.09
N THR A 126 -11.52 6.43 16.94
CA THR A 126 -11.70 5.51 18.05
C THR A 126 -10.54 4.53 18.12
N PRO A 127 -9.65 4.67 19.11
CA PRO A 127 -8.61 3.67 19.38
C PRO A 127 -9.22 2.27 19.58
N ALA A 128 -8.44 1.24 19.27
CA ALA A 128 -8.90 -0.14 19.49
C ALA A 128 -9.22 -0.38 20.96
N PRO A 129 -10.48 -0.75 21.31
CA PRO A 129 -10.78 -1.20 22.67
C PRO A 129 -10.04 -2.49 22.99
N SER A 130 -9.80 -2.77 24.27
CA SER A 130 -9.22 -4.05 24.66
C SER A 130 -10.16 -5.22 24.35
N VAL A 131 -9.62 -6.43 24.28
CA VAL A 131 -10.40 -7.64 24.04
C VAL A 131 -11.43 -7.84 25.16
N GLU A 132 -11.05 -7.56 26.39
CA GLU A 132 -11.89 -7.65 27.58
C GLU A 132 -13.08 -6.68 27.52
N GLU A 133 -12.82 -5.42 27.14
CA GLU A 133 -13.87 -4.42 26.95
C GLU A 133 -14.85 -4.80 25.84
N LEU A 134 -14.33 -5.35 24.73
CA LEU A 134 -15.17 -5.82 23.63
C LEU A 134 -16.05 -7.00 24.06
N LYS A 135 -15.48 -7.97 24.79
CA LYS A 135 -16.24 -9.11 25.33
C LYS A 135 -17.33 -8.63 26.31
N ALA A 136 -17.00 -7.70 27.20
CA ALA A 136 -17.98 -7.11 28.14
C ALA A 136 -19.14 -6.38 27.42
N LYS A 137 -18.89 -5.83 26.21
CA LYS A 137 -19.91 -5.21 25.34
C LYS A 137 -20.65 -6.24 24.46
N GLY A 138 -20.45 -7.53 24.69
CA GLY A 138 -21.14 -8.62 24.00
C GLY A 138 -20.63 -8.95 22.61
N TYR A 139 -19.41 -8.48 22.23
CA TYR A 139 -18.81 -8.95 21.01
C TYR A 139 -18.30 -10.37 21.16
N THR A 140 -18.77 -11.25 20.26
CA THR A 140 -18.45 -12.68 20.26
C THR A 140 -17.25 -13.00 19.36
N HIS A 141 -17.01 -12.17 18.36
CA HIS A 141 -15.90 -12.31 17.42
C HIS A 141 -15.18 -10.97 17.28
N ILE A 142 -13.84 -11.02 17.27
CA ILE A 142 -12.98 -9.85 17.12
C ILE A 142 -12.00 -10.13 16.00
N LEU A 143 -12.03 -9.29 14.97
CA LEU A 143 -11.12 -9.36 13.83
C LEU A 143 -10.12 -8.20 13.89
N PHE A 144 -8.83 -8.53 13.96
CA PHE A 144 -7.77 -7.54 13.86
C PHE A 144 -7.37 -7.33 12.40
N ALA A 145 -7.64 -6.14 11.88
CA ALA A 145 -7.32 -5.70 10.52
C ALA A 145 -6.43 -4.44 10.53
N ILE A 146 -5.49 -4.39 11.46
CA ILE A 146 -4.67 -3.22 11.82
C ILE A 146 -3.57 -2.89 10.81
N GLY A 147 -3.32 -3.77 9.83
CA GLY A 147 -2.31 -3.59 8.78
C GLY A 147 -0.87 -3.69 9.29
N ALA A 148 0.09 -3.33 8.42
CA ALA A 148 1.54 -3.39 8.68
C ALA A 148 2.15 -1.98 8.50
N TRP A 149 2.02 -1.15 9.52
CA TRP A 149 2.47 0.25 9.49
C TRP A 149 3.96 0.44 9.77
N LYS A 150 4.64 -0.57 10.34
CA LYS A 150 6.07 -0.48 10.63
C LYS A 150 6.87 -0.99 9.44
N PRO A 151 7.58 -0.12 8.70
CA PRO A 151 8.51 -0.56 7.67
C PRO A 151 9.72 -1.24 8.31
N GLY A 152 10.49 -1.98 7.51
CA GLY A 152 11.83 -2.41 7.89
C GLY A 152 12.70 -1.18 8.23
N LYS A 153 13.58 -1.33 9.21
CA LYS A 153 14.51 -0.27 9.59
C LYS A 153 15.75 -0.35 8.69
N LEU A 154 16.14 0.76 8.12
CA LEU A 154 17.44 0.94 7.51
C LEU A 154 18.34 1.56 8.58
N ASP A 155 19.34 0.81 9.04
CA ASP A 155 20.23 1.20 10.13
C ASP A 155 21.59 1.62 9.56
N ILE A 156 21.64 2.85 9.06
CA ILE A 156 22.88 3.48 8.60
C ILE A 156 23.00 4.87 9.24
N PRO A 157 24.23 5.39 9.44
CA PRO A 157 24.44 6.76 9.90
C PRO A 157 23.84 7.79 8.93
N GLY A 158 23.30 8.87 9.49
CA GLY A 158 22.81 10.00 8.73
C GLY A 158 21.30 10.27 8.85
N ASN A 159 20.77 11.15 8.01
CA ASN A 159 19.36 11.54 8.03
C ASN A 159 18.50 10.54 7.27
N VAL A 160 18.13 9.46 7.95
CA VAL A 160 17.29 8.39 7.38
C VAL A 160 15.85 8.56 7.87
N LYS A 161 14.91 8.65 6.93
CA LYS A 161 13.48 8.78 7.23
C LYS A 161 12.74 7.47 6.89
N PRO A 162 11.90 6.94 7.81
CA PRO A 162 11.04 5.81 7.49
C PRO A 162 10.04 6.19 6.40
N VAL A 163 10.03 5.45 5.28
CA VAL A 163 9.27 5.80 4.08
C VAL A 163 7.76 5.96 4.33
N ILE A 164 7.15 5.07 5.11
CA ILE A 164 5.71 5.11 5.39
C ILE A 164 5.33 6.40 6.14
N GLN A 165 6.13 6.79 7.15
CA GLN A 165 5.88 8.01 7.90
C GLN A 165 6.10 9.24 7.04
N TRP A 166 7.18 9.27 6.26
CA TRP A 166 7.48 10.38 5.36
C TRP A 166 6.36 10.59 4.31
N MET A 167 5.91 9.52 3.64
CA MET A 167 4.81 9.62 2.66
C MET A 167 3.51 10.10 3.31
N ARG A 168 3.23 9.65 4.54
CA ARG A 168 2.08 10.12 5.32
C ARG A 168 2.17 11.61 5.62
N ASP A 169 3.34 12.09 6.01
CA ASP A 169 3.56 13.51 6.33
C ASP A 169 3.44 14.39 5.08
N VAL A 170 3.95 13.94 3.94
CA VAL A 170 3.75 14.63 2.65
C VAL A 170 2.27 14.73 2.31
N LYS A 171 1.51 13.65 2.43
CA LYS A 171 0.06 13.67 2.19
C LYS A 171 -0.70 14.57 3.17
N ALA A 172 -0.20 14.73 4.37
CA ALA A 172 -0.76 15.65 5.37
C ALA A 172 -0.35 17.11 5.15
N GLY A 173 0.34 17.43 4.06
CA GLY A 173 0.83 18.78 3.77
C GLY A 173 2.03 19.22 4.60
N LYS A 174 2.65 18.30 5.34
CA LYS A 174 3.87 18.57 6.13
C LYS A 174 5.09 18.37 5.23
N VAL A 175 5.29 19.29 4.31
CA VAL A 175 6.40 19.23 3.34
C VAL A 175 7.60 19.97 3.91
N GLU A 176 8.74 19.28 4.03
CA GLU A 176 10.04 19.93 4.21
C GLU A 176 10.62 20.25 2.83
N GLU A 177 11.49 21.26 2.75
CA GLU A 177 12.24 21.52 1.53
C GLU A 177 13.09 20.28 1.20
N LEU A 178 12.83 19.70 0.03
CA LEU A 178 13.52 18.50 -0.45
C LEU A 178 14.63 18.92 -1.42
N GLY A 179 15.87 18.59 -1.09
CA GLY A 179 17.00 18.68 -2.02
C GLY A 179 16.99 17.50 -2.99
N HIS A 180 17.96 16.61 -2.83
CA HIS A 180 18.07 15.35 -3.57
C HIS A 180 17.54 14.20 -2.71
N ALA A 181 16.60 13.42 -3.24
CA ALA A 181 16.00 12.30 -2.53
C ALA A 181 16.60 10.97 -2.98
N ALA A 182 17.21 10.23 -2.05
CA ALA A 182 17.65 8.85 -2.29
C ALA A 182 16.64 7.89 -1.64
N ILE A 183 15.97 7.09 -2.46
CA ILE A 183 14.93 6.14 -2.01
C ILE A 183 15.52 4.73 -2.02
N ILE A 184 15.63 4.13 -0.83
CA ILE A 184 16.26 2.83 -0.67
C ILE A 184 15.22 1.72 -0.76
N GLY A 185 15.30 0.92 -1.81
CA GLY A 185 14.43 -0.23 -1.99
C GLY A 185 14.01 -0.49 -3.43
N GLY A 186 13.38 -1.65 -3.65
CA GLY A 186 12.94 -2.10 -4.98
C GLY A 186 11.50 -2.62 -4.99
N GLY A 187 10.65 -2.27 -4.01
CA GLY A 187 9.23 -2.62 -3.99
C GLY A 187 8.34 -1.46 -4.45
N ASN A 188 7.05 -1.72 -4.67
CA ASN A 188 6.08 -0.72 -5.12
C ASN A 188 6.04 0.52 -4.23
N THR A 189 6.24 0.36 -2.91
CA THR A 189 6.34 1.50 -1.99
C THR A 189 7.52 2.43 -2.32
N ALA A 190 8.65 1.87 -2.77
CA ALA A 190 9.80 2.68 -3.18
C ALA A 190 9.51 3.43 -4.48
N MET A 191 8.79 2.81 -5.42
CA MET A 191 8.33 3.48 -6.65
C MET A 191 7.42 4.67 -6.32
N ASP A 192 6.42 4.44 -5.46
CA ASP A 192 5.49 5.48 -5.02
C ASP A 192 6.23 6.62 -4.29
N ALA A 193 7.17 6.30 -3.40
CA ALA A 193 7.96 7.29 -2.67
C ALA A 193 8.86 8.11 -3.59
N ALA A 194 9.52 7.47 -4.56
CA ALA A 194 10.40 8.17 -5.50
C ALA A 194 9.64 9.15 -6.39
N ARG A 195 8.49 8.74 -6.90
CA ARG A 195 7.59 9.58 -7.68
C ARG A 195 7.00 10.72 -6.84
N LEU A 196 6.63 10.42 -5.59
CA LEU A 196 6.10 11.40 -4.65
C LEU A 196 7.15 12.46 -4.29
N ALA A 197 8.43 12.09 -4.15
CA ALA A 197 9.51 13.02 -3.86
C ALA A 197 9.63 14.11 -4.94
N LEU A 198 9.60 13.73 -6.22
CA LEU A 198 9.62 14.71 -7.32
C LEU A 198 8.40 15.64 -7.28
N ARG A 199 7.19 15.09 -7.02
CA ARG A 199 5.96 15.88 -6.93
C ARG A 199 5.90 16.78 -5.70
N ALA A 200 6.64 16.42 -4.64
CA ALA A 200 6.80 17.22 -3.44
C ALA A 200 7.92 18.27 -3.55
N GLY A 201 8.55 18.41 -4.74
CA GLY A 201 9.52 19.46 -5.02
C GLY A 201 10.98 19.05 -4.86
N ALA A 202 11.32 17.77 -4.78
CA ALA A 202 12.70 17.33 -4.79
C ALA A 202 13.39 17.71 -6.11
N LYS A 203 14.63 18.19 -6.04
CA LYS A 203 15.45 18.52 -7.21
C LYS A 203 15.79 17.29 -8.06
N SER A 204 15.94 16.15 -7.42
CA SER A 204 16.06 14.83 -8.05
C SER A 204 15.56 13.74 -7.13
N SER A 205 15.21 12.61 -7.70
CA SER A 205 14.86 11.40 -6.95
C SER A 205 15.58 10.21 -7.57
N THR A 206 16.31 9.46 -6.73
CA THR A 206 17.11 8.31 -7.15
C THR A 206 16.68 7.08 -6.37
N LEU A 207 16.23 6.06 -7.08
CA LEU A 207 16.02 4.72 -6.53
C LEU A 207 17.38 4.01 -6.38
N VAL A 208 17.69 3.56 -5.18
CA VAL A 208 18.92 2.85 -4.84
C VAL A 208 18.57 1.40 -4.51
N TYR A 209 19.05 0.47 -5.32
CA TYR A 209 18.68 -0.93 -5.20
C TYR A 209 19.88 -1.88 -5.25
N ARG A 210 19.99 -2.75 -4.25
CA ARG A 210 21.13 -3.67 -4.08
C ARG A 210 21.20 -4.87 -5.04
N ARG A 211 20.18 -5.07 -5.88
CA ARG A 211 20.12 -6.08 -6.93
C ARG A 211 19.91 -5.42 -8.28
N THR A 212 19.65 -6.22 -9.31
CA THR A 212 19.28 -5.70 -10.63
C THR A 212 17.75 -5.61 -10.78
N LYS A 213 17.30 -4.86 -11.80
CA LYS A 213 15.90 -4.74 -12.22
C LYS A 213 15.20 -6.11 -12.28
N LYS A 214 15.89 -7.15 -12.78
CA LYS A 214 15.36 -8.52 -12.90
C LYS A 214 14.85 -9.11 -11.57
N TYR A 215 15.45 -8.72 -10.45
CA TYR A 215 15.13 -9.27 -9.11
C TYR A 215 14.33 -8.31 -8.25
N MET A 216 13.76 -7.26 -8.85
CA MET A 216 12.91 -6.33 -8.12
C MET A 216 11.58 -6.98 -7.77
N PRO A 217 11.07 -6.78 -6.53
CA PRO A 217 9.73 -7.20 -6.17
C PRO A 217 8.63 -6.24 -6.63
N ALA A 218 8.99 -5.06 -7.16
CA ALA A 218 8.04 -4.13 -7.75
C ALA A 218 7.54 -4.63 -9.10
N ASP A 219 6.31 -4.26 -9.45
CA ASP A 219 5.78 -4.48 -10.79
C ASP A 219 6.63 -3.70 -11.81
N ALA A 220 6.91 -4.31 -12.96
CA ALA A 220 7.74 -3.68 -14.01
C ALA A 220 7.13 -2.36 -14.50
N GLU A 221 5.80 -2.30 -14.64
CA GLU A 221 5.04 -1.11 -14.99
C GLU A 221 5.31 0.05 -14.02
N GLU A 222 5.41 -0.23 -12.72
CA GLU A 222 5.65 0.81 -11.70
C GLU A 222 7.05 1.42 -11.80
N LEU A 223 8.06 0.61 -12.13
CA LEU A 223 9.40 1.13 -12.40
C LEU A 223 9.43 1.97 -13.68
N GLU A 224 8.76 1.52 -14.74
CA GLU A 224 8.68 2.27 -16.00
C GLU A 224 8.00 3.63 -15.80
N LEU A 225 6.90 3.65 -15.04
CA LEU A 225 6.22 4.90 -14.67
C LEU A 225 7.10 5.81 -13.81
N ALA A 226 7.89 5.25 -12.89
CA ALA A 226 8.81 6.04 -12.08
C ALA A 226 9.91 6.67 -12.94
N MET A 227 10.50 5.91 -13.86
CA MET A 227 11.51 6.43 -14.79
C MET A 227 10.93 7.48 -15.76
N ALA A 228 9.69 7.28 -16.23
CA ALA A 228 9.00 8.25 -17.07
C ALA A 228 8.71 9.58 -16.32
N ASP A 229 8.48 9.52 -15.02
CA ASP A 229 8.36 10.71 -14.16
C ASP A 229 9.71 11.41 -13.88
N GLY A 230 10.84 10.85 -14.35
CA GLY A 230 12.19 11.43 -14.17
C GLY A 230 12.96 10.87 -12.97
N VAL A 231 12.49 9.78 -12.35
CA VAL A 231 13.23 9.09 -11.29
C VAL A 231 14.45 8.39 -11.89
N GLN A 232 15.62 8.60 -11.29
CA GLN A 232 16.84 7.88 -11.64
C GLN A 232 16.84 6.50 -10.96
N PHE A 233 17.37 5.49 -11.64
CA PHE A 233 17.48 4.15 -11.09
C PHE A 233 18.94 3.70 -11.04
N LEU A 234 19.40 3.38 -9.84
CA LEU A 234 20.75 2.93 -9.56
C LEU A 234 20.69 1.52 -8.97
N GLU A 235 21.12 0.54 -9.74
CA GLU A 235 21.16 -0.86 -9.33
C GLU A 235 22.56 -1.31 -8.89
N LEU A 236 22.62 -2.43 -8.18
CA LEU A 236 23.86 -3.01 -7.64
C LEU A 236 24.62 -2.07 -6.70
N VAL A 237 23.86 -1.32 -5.88
CA VAL A 237 24.41 -0.46 -4.84
C VAL A 237 23.61 -0.59 -3.55
N SER A 238 24.31 -0.56 -2.42
CA SER A 238 23.73 -0.64 -1.08
C SER A 238 24.19 0.56 -0.25
N PRO A 239 23.31 1.29 0.42
CA PRO A 239 23.69 2.46 1.20
C PRO A 239 24.52 2.06 2.42
N VAL A 240 25.52 2.87 2.75
CA VAL A 240 26.42 2.68 3.88
C VAL A 240 26.28 3.82 4.89
N GLU A 241 26.30 5.05 4.43
CA GLU A 241 26.26 6.25 5.27
C GLU A 241 25.74 7.44 4.46
N GLN A 242 24.95 8.29 5.11
CA GLN A 242 24.60 9.60 4.55
C GLN A 242 25.39 10.67 5.35
N LYS A 243 26.24 11.42 4.68
CA LYS A 243 27.07 12.46 5.27
C LYS A 243 27.34 13.58 4.27
N ASP A 244 27.43 14.81 4.76
CA ASP A 244 27.81 16.00 3.99
C ASP A 244 27.01 16.18 2.68
N GLY A 245 25.70 15.88 2.74
CA GLY A 245 24.80 16.01 1.59
C GLY A 245 24.94 14.89 0.54
N LYS A 246 25.74 13.87 0.81
CA LYS A 246 25.98 12.72 -0.08
C LYS A 246 25.56 11.41 0.57
N LEU A 247 25.18 10.44 -0.25
CA LEU A 247 24.96 9.06 0.18
C LEU A 247 26.12 8.19 -0.31
N LEU A 248 26.92 7.70 0.63
CA LEU A 248 27.94 6.71 0.33
C LEU A 248 27.26 5.34 0.18
N CYS A 249 27.51 4.69 -0.94
CA CYS A 249 27.00 3.35 -1.23
C CYS A 249 28.16 2.40 -1.54
N ARG A 250 27.98 1.14 -1.14
CA ARG A 250 28.86 0.03 -1.54
C ARG A 250 28.36 -0.56 -2.86
N LYS A 251 29.27 -0.81 -3.79
CA LYS A 251 28.91 -1.54 -5.01
C LYS A 251 28.67 -3.02 -4.69
N MET A 252 27.72 -3.62 -5.37
CA MET A 252 27.29 -4.99 -5.18
C MET A 252 27.52 -5.79 -6.45
N VAL A 253 27.70 -7.08 -6.30
CA VAL A 253 27.62 -8.05 -7.39
C VAL A 253 26.57 -9.11 -7.06
N LEU A 254 26.08 -9.80 -8.07
CA LEU A 254 25.17 -10.92 -7.85
C LEU A 254 25.99 -12.19 -7.62
N GLY A 255 25.83 -12.81 -6.47
CA GLY A 255 26.39 -14.12 -6.15
C GLY A 255 25.81 -15.26 -6.98
N GLU A 256 26.19 -16.50 -6.64
CA GLU A 256 25.63 -17.68 -7.29
C GLU A 256 24.12 -17.84 -7.02
N PRO A 257 23.36 -18.43 -7.95
CA PRO A 257 21.95 -18.66 -7.78
C PRO A 257 21.70 -19.69 -6.67
N ASP A 258 20.72 -19.44 -5.81
CA ASP A 258 20.20 -20.41 -4.85
C ASP A 258 19.32 -21.48 -5.55
N ALA A 259 18.79 -22.44 -4.79
CA ALA A 259 17.94 -23.53 -5.31
C ALA A 259 16.67 -23.04 -6.04
N SER A 260 16.25 -21.79 -5.82
CA SER A 260 15.13 -21.14 -6.52
C SER A 260 15.58 -20.36 -7.77
N GLY A 261 16.87 -20.35 -8.09
CA GLY A 261 17.46 -19.55 -9.16
C GLY A 261 17.64 -18.08 -8.80
N ARG A 262 17.41 -17.67 -7.56
CA ARG A 262 17.56 -16.30 -7.11
C ARG A 262 19.01 -16.03 -6.71
N ARG A 263 19.56 -14.91 -7.18
CA ARG A 263 20.90 -14.46 -6.82
C ARG A 263 20.86 -13.44 -5.70
N SER A 264 21.64 -13.68 -4.64
CA SER A 264 21.81 -12.75 -3.53
C SER A 264 22.86 -11.69 -3.85
N PRO A 265 22.68 -10.44 -3.40
CA PRO A 265 23.69 -9.42 -3.57
C PRO A 265 24.87 -9.69 -2.62
N VAL A 266 26.07 -9.54 -3.14
CA VAL A 266 27.34 -9.69 -2.42
C VAL A 266 28.08 -8.35 -2.46
N GLU A 267 28.62 -7.92 -1.33
CA GLU A 267 29.37 -6.68 -1.24
C GLU A 267 30.74 -6.79 -1.93
N THR A 268 31.16 -5.71 -2.57
CA THR A 268 32.53 -5.55 -3.07
C THR A 268 33.30 -4.56 -2.19
N GLU A 269 34.59 -4.41 -2.42
CA GLU A 269 35.40 -3.37 -1.76
C GLU A 269 35.15 -1.97 -2.30
N GLU A 270 34.51 -1.86 -3.48
CA GLU A 270 34.29 -0.58 -4.14
C GLU A 270 33.10 0.20 -3.54
N THR A 271 33.27 1.50 -3.47
CA THR A 271 32.23 2.44 -3.03
C THR A 271 31.96 3.48 -4.12
N VAL A 272 30.77 4.03 -4.08
CA VAL A 272 30.32 5.17 -4.91
C VAL A 272 29.56 6.15 -4.04
N SER A 273 29.73 7.43 -4.30
CA SER A 273 29.02 8.52 -3.63
C SER A 273 28.03 9.15 -4.61
N ILE A 274 26.80 9.32 -4.17
CA ILE A 274 25.70 9.93 -4.94
C ILE A 274 25.11 11.11 -4.18
#